data_39f77567e6707ba947631858f76dedc9
#
_entry.id   39f77567e6707ba947631858f76dedc9
#
_cell.length_a   1.000
_cell.length_b   1.000
_cell.length_c   1.000
_cell.angle_alpha   90.00
_cell.angle_beta   90.00
_cell.angle_gamma   90.00
#
_symmetry.space_group_name_H-M   'P 1'
#
loop_
_entity.id
_entity.type
_entity.pdbx_description
1 polymer ?
#
loop_
_entity_poly.entity_id
_entity_poly.type
_entity_poly.pdbx_seq_one_letter_code
_entity_poly.pdbx_strand_id
1 'polypeptide(L)'
;MPIKIILICVGVGASRVRDLFQQAKQKSPCIIFIDEIDAVGRARSKNPAMGGNDERENTLNALLTEMDGFGTNSGVIILAATNRADMLDSALLRAGRFDRQIHVDLPDLNERKEVFKVHLKPVKIDDSVDIDFLARQTPGFSGADIANVCNEAALIAARHDSPTVGKQDFLDAVDRIIGGLEKKTKVMTQSEKRSIAIHEAGHATISWFTEFANPLVKVSIVPRGQALGAAWYLPEERVLQTNER
;
A
#
# COMPACT_ATOMS: atom_id res chain seq x y z
N MET A 1 -1.03 25.01 22.23
CA MET A 1 -1.95 23.99 22.75
C MET A 1 -1.84 22.75 21.88
N PRO A 2 -1.66 21.55 22.41
CA PRO A 2 -1.61 20.34 21.58
C PRO A 2 -2.97 20.11 20.92
N ILE A 3 -2.98 19.92 19.59
CA ILE A 3 -4.18 19.57 18.82
C ILE A 3 -4.57 18.15 19.21
N LYS A 4 -5.80 17.94 19.64
CA LYS A 4 -6.34 16.61 20.00
C LYS A 4 -6.84 15.92 18.75
N ILE A 5 -6.40 14.68 18.52
CA ILE A 5 -6.89 13.83 17.42
C ILE A 5 -7.88 12.84 18.01
N ILE A 6 -9.06 12.73 17.40
CA ILE A 6 -10.11 11.78 17.76
C ILE A 6 -10.20 10.78 16.60
N LEU A 7 -9.86 9.51 16.86
CA LEU A 7 -9.82 8.45 15.87
C LEU A 7 -11.17 7.70 15.88
N ILE A 8 -11.71 7.43 14.69
CA ILE A 8 -12.86 6.54 14.50
C ILE A 8 -12.39 5.32 13.71
N CYS A 9 -12.59 4.14 14.28
CA CYS A 9 -12.53 2.88 13.53
C CYS A 9 -13.95 2.52 13.06
N VAL A 10 -14.07 1.98 11.87
CA VAL A 10 -15.29 1.64 11.17
C VAL A 10 -16.12 0.57 11.89
N GLY A 11 -17.45 0.62 11.75
CA GLY A 11 -18.41 -0.29 12.37
C GLY A 11 -19.30 0.38 13.45
N VAL A 12 -19.31 1.71 13.46
CA VAL A 12 -20.10 2.49 14.44
C VAL A 12 -21.41 2.95 13.83
N GLY A 13 -22.51 2.69 14.51
CA GLY A 13 -23.85 3.16 14.12
C GLY A 13 -24.03 4.67 14.30
N ALA A 14 -25.16 5.20 13.80
CA ALA A 14 -25.49 6.61 13.77
C ALA A 14 -25.37 7.33 15.14
N SER A 15 -25.65 6.64 16.25
CA SER A 15 -25.51 7.19 17.60
C SER A 15 -24.08 7.56 17.94
N ARG A 16 -23.14 6.67 17.65
CA ARG A 16 -21.72 6.92 17.92
C ARG A 16 -21.12 8.03 17.05
N VAL A 17 -21.59 8.18 15.81
CA VAL A 17 -21.23 9.32 14.98
C VAL A 17 -21.63 10.62 15.68
N ARG A 18 -22.86 10.74 16.14
CA ARG A 18 -23.34 11.93 16.88
C ARG A 18 -22.53 12.20 18.15
N ASP A 19 -22.31 11.16 18.97
CA ASP A 19 -21.53 11.28 20.21
C ASP A 19 -20.12 11.80 19.95
N LEU A 20 -19.48 11.32 18.90
CA LEU A 20 -18.15 11.73 18.51
C LEU A 20 -18.09 13.20 18.07
N PHE A 21 -19.03 13.60 17.23
CA PHE A 21 -19.11 14.99 16.79
C PHE A 21 -19.43 15.94 17.97
N GLN A 22 -20.24 15.50 18.90
CA GLN A 22 -20.48 16.22 20.15
C GLN A 22 -19.22 16.34 21.01
N GLN A 23 -18.44 15.25 21.15
CA GLN A 23 -17.14 15.30 21.85
C GLN A 23 -16.14 16.23 21.16
N ALA A 24 -16.11 16.24 19.82
CA ALA A 24 -15.25 17.12 19.06
C ALA A 24 -15.58 18.59 19.30
N LYS A 25 -16.88 18.95 19.34
CA LYS A 25 -17.32 20.31 19.68
C LYS A 25 -16.84 20.74 21.07
N GLN A 26 -16.88 19.83 22.04
CA GLN A 26 -16.42 20.12 23.42
C GLN A 26 -14.89 20.24 23.55
N LYS A 27 -14.15 19.55 22.65
CA LYS A 27 -12.68 19.47 22.67
C LYS A 27 -11.99 20.38 21.65
N SER A 28 -12.76 21.27 21.02
CA SER A 28 -12.21 22.24 20.05
C SER A 28 -11.07 23.08 20.67
N PRO A 29 -9.96 23.36 19.93
CA PRO A 29 -9.67 22.90 18.58
C PRO A 29 -9.20 21.46 18.51
N CYS A 30 -9.73 20.67 17.55
CA CYS A 30 -9.38 19.27 17.38
C CYS A 30 -9.49 18.81 15.92
N ILE A 31 -8.94 17.63 15.64
CA ILE A 31 -9.06 16.94 14.35
C ILE A 31 -9.85 15.64 14.60
N ILE A 32 -10.91 15.42 13.81
CA ILE A 32 -11.58 14.13 13.69
C ILE A 32 -10.91 13.38 12.54
N PHE A 33 -10.42 12.18 12.77
CA PHE A 33 -9.90 11.30 11.72
C PHE A 33 -10.80 10.07 11.58
N ILE A 34 -11.30 9.85 10.36
CA ILE A 34 -12.17 8.72 10.00
C ILE A 34 -11.40 7.84 9.03
N ASP A 35 -11.00 6.66 9.49
CA ASP A 35 -10.35 5.69 8.62
C ASP A 35 -11.40 4.80 7.92
N GLU A 36 -11.07 4.31 6.72
CA GLU A 36 -11.93 3.44 5.90
C GLU A 36 -13.36 4.00 5.72
N ILE A 37 -13.49 5.29 5.43
CA ILE A 37 -14.79 5.96 5.33
C ILE A 37 -15.74 5.29 4.31
N ASP A 38 -15.22 4.54 3.33
CA ASP A 38 -16.02 3.79 2.36
C ASP A 38 -16.90 2.71 2.98
N ALA A 39 -16.61 2.27 4.19
CA ALA A 39 -17.47 1.32 4.89
C ALA A 39 -18.83 1.92 5.29
N VAL A 40 -18.89 3.21 5.56
CA VAL A 40 -20.15 3.94 5.86
C VAL A 40 -20.57 4.86 4.72
N GLY A 41 -19.62 5.38 3.97
CA GLY A 41 -19.81 6.41 2.94
C GLY A 41 -20.07 5.88 1.54
N ARG A 42 -20.31 4.59 1.34
CA ARG A 42 -20.54 4.01 0.01
C ARG A 42 -21.83 4.53 -0.63
N ALA A 43 -21.76 4.82 -1.93
CA ALA A 43 -22.90 5.22 -2.74
C ALA A 43 -24.07 4.21 -2.64
N ARG A 44 -25.28 4.73 -2.64
CA ARG A 44 -26.51 3.94 -2.51
C ARG A 44 -26.63 2.93 -3.62
N SER A 45 -26.89 1.66 -3.27
CA SER A 45 -27.17 0.61 -4.27
C SER A 45 -28.56 0.87 -4.89
N LYS A 46 -28.60 0.80 -6.23
CA LYS A 46 -29.88 0.94 -6.97
C LYS A 46 -30.81 -0.27 -6.81
N ASN A 47 -30.41 -1.34 -6.12
CA ASN A 47 -31.24 -2.55 -5.90
C ASN A 47 -31.70 -2.66 -4.45
N PRO A 48 -33.02 -2.47 -4.19
CA PRO A 48 -33.59 -2.53 -2.81
C PRO A 48 -33.71 -3.94 -2.22
N ALA A 49 -33.38 -4.99 -2.97
CA ALA A 49 -33.69 -6.37 -2.58
C ALA A 49 -32.74 -7.02 -1.55
N MET A 50 -31.72 -6.31 -1.07
CA MET A 50 -30.81 -6.81 -0.04
C MET A 50 -30.98 -5.96 1.24
N GLY A 51 -31.80 -6.44 2.16
CA GLY A 51 -32.17 -5.81 3.44
C GLY A 51 -31.03 -5.63 4.46
N GLY A 52 -29.88 -5.16 4.06
CA GLY A 52 -28.74 -4.85 4.93
C GLY A 52 -28.26 -3.41 4.85
N ASN A 53 -28.97 -2.53 4.12
CA ASN A 53 -28.50 -1.17 3.84
C ASN A 53 -29.01 -0.10 4.81
N ASP A 54 -30.08 -0.35 5.56
CA ASP A 54 -30.74 0.68 6.37
C ASP A 54 -29.84 1.25 7.47
N GLU A 55 -29.05 0.43 8.12
CA GLU A 55 -28.15 0.89 9.20
C GLU A 55 -26.99 1.73 8.66
N ARG A 56 -26.44 1.35 7.50
CA ARG A 56 -25.38 2.12 6.82
C ARG A 56 -25.90 3.45 6.31
N GLU A 57 -27.09 3.47 5.69
CA GLU A 57 -27.69 4.70 5.22
C GLU A 57 -28.03 5.64 6.37
N ASN A 58 -28.49 5.11 7.51
CA ASN A 58 -28.73 5.89 8.72
C ASN A 58 -27.41 6.48 9.25
N THR A 59 -26.33 5.72 9.22
CA THR A 59 -25.00 6.19 9.65
C THR A 59 -24.45 7.25 8.72
N LEU A 60 -24.54 7.05 7.39
CA LEU A 60 -24.17 8.06 6.40
C LEU A 60 -24.95 9.35 6.57
N ASN A 61 -26.28 9.25 6.69
CA ASN A 61 -27.14 10.43 6.89
C ASN A 61 -26.82 11.16 8.19
N ALA A 62 -26.50 10.44 9.28
CA ALA A 62 -26.04 11.04 10.51
C ALA A 62 -24.72 11.77 10.34
N LEU A 63 -23.75 11.16 9.63
CA LEU A 63 -22.46 11.78 9.31
C LEU A 63 -22.64 13.07 8.51
N LEU A 64 -23.44 13.03 7.44
CA LEU A 64 -23.72 14.20 6.61
C LEU A 64 -24.38 15.33 7.42
N THR A 65 -25.35 15.00 8.28
CA THR A 65 -26.05 15.96 9.14
C THR A 65 -25.11 16.60 10.15
N GLU A 66 -24.25 15.81 10.78
CA GLU A 66 -23.27 16.34 11.74
C GLU A 66 -22.22 17.22 11.06
N MET A 67 -21.75 16.85 9.85
CA MET A 67 -20.82 17.68 9.07
C MET A 67 -21.45 19.03 8.70
N ASP A 68 -22.69 19.04 8.24
CA ASP A 68 -23.42 20.28 7.90
C ASP A 68 -23.69 21.15 9.14
N GLY A 69 -23.75 20.55 10.32
CA GLY A 69 -23.90 21.24 11.60
C GLY A 69 -22.63 21.92 12.14
N PHE A 70 -21.48 21.76 11.45
CA PHE A 70 -20.26 22.49 11.76
C PHE A 70 -20.21 23.80 10.96
N GLY A 71 -20.42 24.91 11.63
CA GLY A 71 -20.16 26.24 11.04
C GLY A 71 -18.67 26.45 10.77
N THR A 72 -18.35 27.34 9.84
CA THR A 72 -16.99 27.66 9.35
C THR A 72 -15.96 28.02 10.43
N ASN A 73 -16.38 28.25 11.67
CA ASN A 73 -15.49 28.68 12.77
C ASN A 73 -15.50 27.72 13.98
N SER A 74 -15.89 26.45 13.81
CA SER A 74 -15.99 25.50 14.91
C SER A 74 -14.63 25.07 15.51
N GLY A 75 -13.53 25.34 14.82
CA GLY A 75 -12.18 24.90 15.22
C GLY A 75 -12.00 23.38 15.14
N VAL A 76 -12.86 22.67 14.39
CA VAL A 76 -12.79 21.23 14.16
C VAL A 76 -12.48 20.98 12.69
N ILE A 77 -11.44 20.17 12.43
CA ILE A 77 -11.06 19.72 11.09
C ILE A 77 -11.45 18.25 10.99
N ILE A 78 -12.10 17.89 9.88
CA ILE A 78 -12.46 16.49 9.59
C ILE A 78 -11.54 15.98 8.50
N LEU A 79 -10.85 14.88 8.78
CA LEU A 79 -10.04 14.13 7.81
C LEU A 79 -10.64 12.74 7.66
N ALA A 80 -10.67 12.23 6.44
CA ALA A 80 -11.05 10.85 6.17
C ALA A 80 -10.03 10.19 5.25
N ALA A 81 -9.85 8.88 5.43
CA ALA A 81 -9.03 8.06 4.55
C ALA A 81 -9.87 6.92 3.94
N THR A 82 -9.55 6.58 2.70
CA THR A 82 -10.13 5.43 1.99
C THR A 82 -9.21 4.95 0.88
N ASN A 83 -9.21 3.65 0.64
CA ASN A 83 -8.59 3.03 -0.53
C ASN A 83 -9.55 2.94 -1.73
N ARG A 84 -10.80 3.37 -1.57
CA ARG A 84 -11.90 3.20 -2.55
C ARG A 84 -12.70 4.49 -2.73
N ALA A 85 -12.02 5.57 -3.09
CA ALA A 85 -12.62 6.87 -3.28
C ALA A 85 -13.74 6.87 -4.36
N ASP A 86 -13.61 5.98 -5.36
CA ASP A 86 -14.59 5.72 -6.42
C ASP A 86 -15.96 5.22 -5.91
N MET A 87 -15.99 4.63 -4.73
CA MET A 87 -17.19 4.08 -4.12
C MET A 87 -17.92 5.04 -3.19
N LEU A 88 -17.35 6.20 -2.89
CA LEU A 88 -17.94 7.16 -1.97
C LEU A 88 -19.20 7.80 -2.57
N ASP A 89 -20.19 8.05 -1.70
CA ASP A 89 -21.37 8.82 -2.06
C ASP A 89 -20.97 10.26 -2.41
N SER A 90 -21.44 10.74 -3.57
CA SER A 90 -21.15 12.09 -4.06
C SER A 90 -21.55 13.20 -3.07
N ALA A 91 -22.49 12.92 -2.17
CA ALA A 91 -22.88 13.85 -1.12
C ALA A 91 -21.75 14.15 -0.12
N LEU A 92 -20.83 13.19 0.12
CA LEU A 92 -19.67 13.40 0.98
C LEU A 92 -18.64 14.36 0.36
N LEU A 93 -18.54 14.38 -0.97
CA LEU A 93 -17.52 15.13 -1.72
C LEU A 93 -17.97 16.56 -2.08
N ARG A 94 -19.14 17.01 -1.57
CA ARG A 94 -19.64 18.36 -1.83
C ARG A 94 -18.92 19.41 -0.99
N ALA A 95 -18.96 20.66 -1.47
CA ALA A 95 -18.45 21.81 -0.73
C ALA A 95 -19.04 21.90 0.67
N GLY A 96 -18.22 22.23 1.66
CA GLY A 96 -18.60 22.26 3.08
C GLY A 96 -18.48 20.89 3.78
N ARG A 97 -18.08 19.82 3.07
CA ARG A 97 -17.81 18.49 3.61
C ARG A 97 -16.37 18.09 3.27
N PHE A 98 -16.14 17.02 2.50
CA PHE A 98 -14.81 16.66 2.00
C PHE A 98 -14.55 17.32 0.66
N ASP A 99 -14.35 18.61 0.69
CA ASP A 99 -14.13 19.45 -0.50
C ASP A 99 -12.69 19.40 -1.03
N ARG A 100 -11.75 18.91 -0.21
CA ARG A 100 -10.35 18.74 -0.58
C ARG A 100 -9.98 17.27 -0.59
N GLN A 101 -9.63 16.78 -1.77
CA GLN A 101 -9.15 15.41 -1.98
C GLN A 101 -7.63 15.43 -2.18
N ILE A 102 -6.93 14.57 -1.46
CA ILE A 102 -5.49 14.38 -1.56
C ILE A 102 -5.26 12.94 -1.98
N HIS A 103 -4.69 12.75 -3.15
CA HIS A 103 -4.24 11.43 -3.59
C HIS A 103 -2.87 11.15 -3.00
N VAL A 104 -2.70 9.95 -2.45
CA VAL A 104 -1.42 9.45 -1.94
C VAL A 104 -0.99 8.33 -2.86
N ASP A 105 -0.05 8.65 -3.74
CA ASP A 105 0.51 7.70 -4.69
C ASP A 105 1.54 6.77 -4.04
N LEU A 106 1.99 5.76 -4.79
CA LEU A 106 3.12 4.94 -4.37
C LEU A 106 4.39 5.81 -4.34
N PRO A 107 5.29 5.55 -3.38
CA PRO A 107 6.48 6.38 -3.20
C PRO A 107 7.43 6.27 -4.39
N ASP A 108 8.00 7.40 -4.82
CA ASP A 108 9.07 7.47 -5.80
C ASP A 108 10.38 6.92 -5.24
N LEU A 109 11.46 6.90 -6.04
CA LEU A 109 12.76 6.38 -5.64
C LEU A 109 13.31 7.09 -4.38
N ASN A 110 13.18 8.42 -4.29
CA ASN A 110 13.73 9.20 -3.18
C ASN A 110 12.87 9.01 -1.92
N GLU A 111 11.56 8.99 -2.08
CA GLU A 111 10.63 8.71 -1.01
C GLU A 111 10.81 7.29 -0.45
N ARG A 112 11.04 6.27 -1.32
CA ARG A 112 11.38 4.92 -0.85
C ARG A 112 12.65 4.89 -0.01
N LYS A 113 13.68 5.67 -0.35
CA LYS A 113 14.90 5.80 0.48
C LYS A 113 14.56 6.30 1.88
N GLU A 114 13.73 7.35 1.97
CA GLU A 114 13.31 7.88 3.28
C GLU A 114 12.48 6.86 4.07
N VAL A 115 11.60 6.12 3.39
CA VAL A 115 10.83 5.03 4.02
C VAL A 115 11.76 3.93 4.54
N PHE A 116 12.76 3.50 3.75
CA PHE A 116 13.79 2.56 4.23
C PHE A 116 14.53 3.08 5.45
N LYS A 117 14.96 4.35 5.46
CA LYS A 117 15.63 4.95 6.63
C LYS A 117 14.80 4.86 7.91
N VAL A 118 13.47 5.02 7.79
CA VAL A 118 12.56 4.89 8.94
C VAL A 118 12.49 3.45 9.44
N HIS A 119 12.29 2.49 8.53
CA HIS A 119 12.11 1.08 8.90
C HIS A 119 13.41 0.36 9.26
N LEU A 120 14.56 0.87 8.83
CA LEU A 120 15.88 0.32 9.19
C LEU A 120 16.37 0.80 10.58
N LYS A 121 15.81 1.87 11.16
CA LYS A 121 16.21 2.36 12.49
C LYS A 121 16.27 1.29 13.59
N PRO A 122 15.27 0.38 13.72
CA PRO A 122 15.30 -0.66 14.74
C PRO A 122 16.14 -1.89 14.34
N VAL A 123 16.62 -1.98 13.08
CA VAL A 123 17.30 -3.15 12.53
C VAL A 123 18.81 -2.95 12.60
N LYS A 124 19.54 -3.94 13.10
CA LYS A 124 21.01 -3.94 13.06
C LYS A 124 21.46 -4.40 11.68
N ILE A 125 21.83 -3.45 10.83
CA ILE A 125 22.37 -3.70 9.50
C ILE A 125 23.89 -3.73 9.53
N ASP A 126 24.51 -4.43 8.58
CA ASP A 126 25.95 -4.41 8.33
C ASP A 126 26.34 -3.35 7.28
N ASP A 127 27.63 -3.16 7.07
CA ASP A 127 28.18 -2.16 6.14
C ASP A 127 27.92 -2.49 4.65
N SER A 128 27.43 -3.69 4.33
CA SER A 128 27.09 -4.10 2.96
C SER A 128 25.76 -3.53 2.48
N VAL A 129 24.93 -3.01 3.42
CA VAL A 129 23.59 -2.52 3.13
C VAL A 129 23.62 -1.09 2.62
N ASP A 130 23.30 -0.92 1.34
CA ASP A 130 23.13 0.37 0.70
C ASP A 130 21.64 0.67 0.48
N ILE A 131 21.15 1.74 1.11
CA ILE A 131 19.75 2.18 1.02
C ILE A 131 19.38 2.58 -0.41
N ASP A 132 20.30 3.23 -1.13
CA ASP A 132 20.10 3.60 -2.53
C ASP A 132 19.90 2.37 -3.41
N PHE A 133 20.69 1.35 -3.17
CA PHE A 133 20.56 0.07 -3.86
C PHE A 133 19.21 -0.59 -3.53
N LEU A 134 18.82 -0.68 -2.25
CA LEU A 134 17.54 -1.27 -1.82
C LEU A 134 16.34 -0.56 -2.44
N ALA A 135 16.34 0.77 -2.46
CA ALA A 135 15.28 1.56 -3.06
C ALA A 135 15.13 1.31 -4.59
N ARG A 136 16.25 1.07 -5.28
CA ARG A 136 16.23 0.68 -6.70
C ARG A 136 15.73 -0.73 -6.93
N GLN A 137 15.91 -1.64 -5.96
CA GLN A 137 15.43 -3.03 -6.06
C GLN A 137 13.94 -3.19 -5.74
N THR A 138 13.27 -2.12 -5.29
CA THR A 138 11.87 -2.16 -4.84
C THR A 138 10.96 -1.15 -5.58
N PRO A 139 10.97 -1.13 -6.94
CA PRO A 139 10.09 -0.24 -7.68
C PRO A 139 8.64 -0.64 -7.47
N GLY A 140 7.75 0.36 -7.33
CA GLY A 140 6.33 0.14 -7.13
C GLY A 140 5.93 -0.42 -5.75
N PHE A 141 6.87 -0.49 -4.80
CA PHE A 141 6.57 -0.91 -3.43
C PHE A 141 5.95 0.24 -2.64
N SER A 142 4.91 -0.10 -1.89
CA SER A 142 4.33 0.81 -0.88
C SER A 142 5.21 0.89 0.37
N GLY A 143 4.90 1.82 1.25
CA GLY A 143 5.55 1.89 2.57
C GLY A 143 5.37 0.60 3.39
N ALA A 144 4.21 -0.05 3.28
CA ALA A 144 3.92 -1.33 3.94
C ALA A 144 4.77 -2.48 3.37
N ASP A 145 4.97 -2.52 2.03
CA ASP A 145 5.82 -3.50 1.39
C ASP A 145 7.28 -3.34 1.83
N ILE A 146 7.77 -2.11 1.91
CA ILE A 146 9.13 -1.81 2.39
C ILE A 146 9.30 -2.22 3.86
N ALA A 147 8.32 -1.93 4.71
CA ALA A 147 8.32 -2.40 6.09
C ALA A 147 8.39 -3.93 6.17
N ASN A 148 7.63 -4.62 5.33
CA ASN A 148 7.63 -6.08 5.23
C ASN A 148 8.99 -6.60 4.74
N VAL A 149 9.63 -5.96 3.75
CA VAL A 149 11.01 -6.30 3.31
C VAL A 149 11.99 -6.23 4.48
N CYS A 150 11.97 -5.14 5.25
CA CYS A 150 12.86 -4.97 6.39
C CYS A 150 12.64 -6.06 7.46
N ASN A 151 11.39 -6.39 7.75
CA ASN A 151 11.04 -7.45 8.70
C ASN A 151 11.46 -8.83 8.19
N GLU A 152 11.17 -9.15 6.93
CA GLU A 152 11.51 -10.44 6.34
C GLU A 152 13.03 -10.63 6.24
N ALA A 153 13.80 -9.59 5.89
CA ALA A 153 15.26 -9.63 5.86
C ALA A 153 15.82 -9.95 7.27
N ALA A 154 15.27 -9.33 8.33
CA ALA A 154 15.65 -9.63 9.69
C ALA A 154 15.34 -11.09 10.09
N LEU A 155 14.21 -11.63 9.65
CA LEU A 155 13.85 -13.03 9.86
C LEU A 155 14.79 -13.99 9.11
N ILE A 156 15.24 -13.63 7.90
CA ILE A 156 16.20 -14.42 7.12
C ILE A 156 17.56 -14.42 7.82
N ALA A 157 18.07 -13.26 8.23
CA ALA A 157 19.32 -13.15 8.98
C ALA A 157 19.28 -13.99 10.28
N ALA A 158 18.16 -13.92 11.02
CA ALA A 158 17.98 -14.71 12.24
C ALA A 158 17.98 -16.23 11.98
N ARG A 159 17.47 -16.70 10.84
CA ARG A 159 17.54 -18.12 10.44
C ARG A 159 18.95 -18.59 10.10
N HIS A 160 19.82 -17.67 9.71
CA HIS A 160 21.22 -17.93 9.44
C HIS A 160 22.12 -17.70 10.67
N ASP A 161 21.50 -17.48 11.86
CA ASP A 161 22.20 -17.13 13.09
C ASP A 161 23.14 -15.92 12.95
N SER A 162 22.81 -15.01 12.04
CA SER A 162 23.57 -13.79 11.80
C SER A 162 23.20 -12.69 12.83
N PRO A 163 24.17 -12.03 13.47
CA PRO A 163 23.90 -10.94 14.41
C PRO A 163 23.46 -9.63 13.75
N THR A 164 23.64 -9.51 12.44
CA THR A 164 23.31 -8.34 11.62
C THR A 164 22.63 -8.76 10.32
N VAL A 165 21.85 -7.86 9.76
CA VAL A 165 21.17 -8.07 8.48
C VAL A 165 22.05 -7.53 7.36
N GLY A 166 22.42 -8.39 6.42
CA GLY A 166 23.25 -8.04 5.28
C GLY A 166 22.46 -7.79 3.99
N LYS A 167 23.18 -7.31 2.98
CA LYS A 167 22.61 -7.04 1.66
C LYS A 167 21.90 -8.26 1.05
N GLN A 168 22.47 -9.47 1.24
CA GLN A 168 21.91 -10.69 0.68
C GLN A 168 20.55 -11.03 1.33
N ASP A 169 20.40 -10.80 2.64
CA ASP A 169 19.16 -11.05 3.35
C ASP A 169 18.02 -10.15 2.81
N PHE A 170 18.33 -8.89 2.45
CA PHE A 170 17.37 -8.01 1.81
C PHE A 170 17.00 -8.47 0.40
N LEU A 171 17.96 -8.93 -0.40
CA LEU A 171 17.67 -9.46 -1.74
C LEU A 171 16.77 -10.69 -1.66
N ASP A 172 17.06 -11.59 -0.73
CA ASP A 172 16.26 -12.79 -0.50
C ASP A 172 14.85 -12.44 0.02
N ALA A 173 14.74 -11.38 0.84
CA ALA A 173 13.45 -10.87 1.31
C ALA A 173 12.61 -10.30 0.16
N VAL A 174 13.21 -9.48 -0.70
CA VAL A 174 12.54 -8.94 -1.90
C VAL A 174 12.08 -10.08 -2.80
N ASP A 175 12.98 -11.04 -3.10
CA ASP A 175 12.66 -12.23 -3.89
C ASP A 175 11.47 -13.02 -3.31
N ARG A 176 11.42 -13.14 -1.99
CA ARG A 176 10.36 -13.86 -1.28
C ARG A 176 9.03 -13.15 -1.32
N ILE A 177 9.04 -11.81 -1.20
CA ILE A 177 7.82 -11.00 -1.22
C ILE A 177 7.23 -10.98 -2.62
N ILE A 178 8.04 -10.78 -3.66
CA ILE A 178 7.56 -10.72 -5.04
C ILE A 178 7.23 -12.11 -5.58
N GLY A 179 8.13 -13.09 -5.41
CA GLY A 179 8.01 -14.43 -5.99
C GLY A 179 7.32 -15.46 -5.10
N GLY A 180 7.09 -15.13 -3.82
CA GLY A 180 6.61 -16.09 -2.83
C GLY A 180 7.70 -17.03 -2.30
N LEU A 181 7.28 -17.97 -1.46
CA LEU A 181 8.18 -18.95 -0.85
C LEU A 181 8.78 -19.89 -1.89
N GLU A 182 10.10 -20.12 -1.78
CA GLU A 182 10.80 -21.13 -2.57
C GLU A 182 10.27 -22.52 -2.26
N LYS A 183 9.94 -23.30 -3.29
CA LYS A 183 9.51 -24.69 -3.17
C LYS A 183 10.71 -25.63 -3.14
N LYS A 184 11.38 -25.76 -2.00
CA LYS A 184 12.54 -26.63 -1.80
C LYS A 184 12.25 -28.11 -2.06
N THR A 185 10.99 -28.53 -1.96
CA THR A 185 10.56 -29.93 -2.12
C THR A 185 10.25 -30.31 -3.57
N LYS A 186 10.22 -29.36 -4.51
CA LYS A 186 9.94 -29.68 -5.91
C LYS A 186 11.20 -30.17 -6.59
N VAL A 187 11.33 -31.49 -6.71
CA VAL A 187 12.39 -32.11 -7.49
C VAL A 187 12.06 -31.95 -8.97
N MET A 188 12.86 -31.15 -9.67
CA MET A 188 12.77 -30.98 -11.12
C MET A 188 13.83 -31.85 -11.80
N THR A 189 13.44 -32.50 -12.89
CA THR A 189 14.38 -33.23 -13.74
C THR A 189 15.32 -32.26 -14.50
N GLN A 190 16.45 -32.74 -14.97
CA GLN A 190 17.38 -31.92 -15.75
C GLN A 190 16.75 -31.39 -17.06
N SER A 191 15.88 -32.18 -17.70
CA SER A 191 15.15 -31.77 -18.89
C SER A 191 14.15 -30.62 -18.60
N GLU A 192 13.41 -30.70 -17.47
CA GLU A 192 12.50 -29.62 -17.05
C GLU A 192 13.26 -28.34 -16.73
N LYS A 193 14.36 -28.43 -15.96
CA LYS A 193 15.22 -27.26 -15.68
C LYS A 193 15.71 -26.60 -16.95
N ARG A 194 16.15 -27.40 -17.94
CA ARG A 194 16.61 -26.89 -19.23
C ARG A 194 15.48 -26.21 -20.01
N SER A 195 14.30 -26.80 -20.04
CA SER A 195 13.14 -26.22 -20.75
C SER A 195 12.73 -24.88 -20.12
N ILE A 196 12.68 -24.81 -18.78
CA ILE A 196 12.37 -23.57 -18.06
C ILE A 196 13.46 -22.52 -18.32
N ALA A 197 14.74 -22.91 -18.24
CA ALA A 197 15.84 -21.98 -18.49
C ALA A 197 15.79 -21.38 -19.90
N ILE A 198 15.47 -22.18 -20.92
CA ILE A 198 15.31 -21.71 -22.29
C ILE A 198 14.11 -20.76 -22.40
N HIS A 199 13.01 -21.07 -21.76
CA HIS A 199 11.80 -20.23 -21.74
C HIS A 199 12.09 -18.86 -21.13
N GLU A 200 12.67 -18.83 -19.94
CA GLU A 200 13.01 -17.58 -19.24
C GLU A 200 14.10 -16.79 -19.96
N ALA A 201 15.09 -17.49 -20.55
CA ALA A 201 16.10 -16.85 -21.39
C ALA A 201 15.49 -16.22 -22.65
N GLY A 202 14.43 -16.82 -23.22
CA GLY A 202 13.68 -16.24 -24.31
C GLY A 202 13.02 -14.91 -23.94
N HIS A 203 12.34 -14.87 -22.81
CA HIS A 203 11.78 -13.64 -22.26
C HIS A 203 12.86 -12.57 -22.04
N ALA A 204 13.96 -12.96 -21.41
CA ALA A 204 15.08 -12.07 -21.14
C ALA A 204 15.69 -11.49 -22.42
N THR A 205 15.89 -12.35 -23.43
CA THR A 205 16.48 -11.94 -24.72
C THR A 205 15.58 -10.95 -25.45
N ILE A 206 14.28 -11.25 -25.53
CA ILE A 206 13.32 -10.35 -26.18
C ILE A 206 13.30 -9.00 -25.47
N SER A 207 13.22 -8.99 -24.14
CA SER A 207 13.23 -7.75 -23.36
C SER A 207 14.52 -6.97 -23.57
N TRP A 208 15.67 -7.64 -23.63
CA TRP A 208 16.98 -6.98 -23.83
C TRP A 208 17.09 -6.26 -25.17
N PHE A 209 16.51 -6.83 -26.22
CA PHE A 209 16.57 -6.28 -27.58
C PHE A 209 15.38 -5.39 -27.96
N THR A 210 14.38 -5.26 -27.09
CA THR A 210 13.20 -4.42 -27.35
C THR A 210 13.40 -3.03 -26.74
N GLU A 211 13.38 -2.00 -27.57
CA GLU A 211 13.68 -0.60 -27.19
C GLU A 211 12.79 -0.05 -26.07
N PHE A 212 11.53 -0.50 -26.01
CA PHE A 212 10.55 -0.02 -25.02
C PHE A 212 10.19 -1.06 -23.96
N ALA A 213 10.97 -2.12 -23.83
CA ALA A 213 10.76 -3.11 -22.78
C ALA A 213 11.31 -2.61 -21.44
N ASN A 214 10.66 -3.02 -20.34
CA ASN A 214 11.19 -2.73 -19.02
C ASN A 214 12.57 -3.38 -18.82
N PRO A 215 13.52 -2.69 -18.18
CA PRO A 215 14.86 -3.24 -17.92
C PRO A 215 14.79 -4.56 -17.15
N LEU A 216 15.49 -5.56 -17.65
CA LEU A 216 15.61 -6.87 -17.03
C LEU A 216 16.54 -6.77 -15.80
N VAL A 217 16.06 -7.21 -14.66
CA VAL A 217 16.83 -7.24 -13.40
C VAL A 217 17.47 -8.59 -13.16
N LYS A 218 16.66 -9.64 -13.30
CA LYS A 218 17.06 -10.99 -12.91
C LYS A 218 16.26 -12.04 -13.67
N VAL A 219 16.90 -13.15 -13.96
CA VAL A 219 16.24 -14.38 -14.45
C VAL A 219 16.50 -15.49 -13.45
N SER A 220 15.48 -16.24 -13.10
CA SER A 220 15.58 -17.34 -12.16
C SER A 220 14.79 -18.55 -12.63
N ILE A 221 15.35 -19.74 -12.45
CA ILE A 221 14.67 -21.03 -12.64
C ILE A 221 14.27 -21.67 -11.31
N VAL A 222 14.40 -20.93 -10.21
CA VAL A 222 14.00 -21.40 -8.88
C VAL A 222 12.50 -21.34 -8.78
N PRO A 223 11.79 -22.46 -8.51
CA PRO A 223 10.34 -22.47 -8.41
C PRO A 223 9.89 -21.75 -7.13
N ARG A 224 9.04 -20.73 -7.31
CA ARG A 224 8.45 -19.94 -6.22
C ARG A 224 6.94 -19.83 -6.41
N GLY A 225 6.17 -19.97 -5.33
CA GLY A 225 4.72 -19.89 -5.41
C GLY A 225 4.13 -20.84 -6.46
N GLN A 226 3.47 -20.33 -7.48
CA GLN A 226 2.93 -21.09 -8.62
C GLN A 226 3.88 -21.11 -9.84
N ALA A 227 4.91 -20.27 -9.85
CA ALA A 227 5.84 -20.15 -10.97
C ALA A 227 6.96 -21.20 -10.88
N LEU A 228 7.37 -21.71 -12.06
CA LEU A 228 8.50 -22.64 -12.21
C LEU A 228 9.82 -21.92 -12.46
N GLY A 229 9.76 -20.69 -12.98
CA GLY A 229 10.82 -19.74 -13.20
C GLY A 229 10.22 -18.34 -13.26
N ALA A 230 11.06 -17.32 -13.36
CA ALA A 230 10.64 -15.94 -13.54
C ALA A 230 11.75 -15.07 -14.14
N ALA A 231 11.36 -14.23 -15.09
CA ALA A 231 12.15 -13.08 -15.50
C ALA A 231 11.57 -11.82 -14.82
N TRP A 232 12.43 -11.09 -14.15
CA TRP A 232 12.05 -9.96 -13.31
C TRP A 232 12.45 -8.67 -14.00
N TYR A 233 11.51 -7.75 -14.07
CA TYR A 233 11.68 -6.47 -14.74
C TYR A 233 11.50 -5.33 -13.75
N LEU A 234 12.32 -4.29 -13.90
CA LEU A 234 12.10 -3.01 -13.24
C LEU A 234 11.11 -2.23 -14.11
N PRO A 235 9.87 -1.97 -13.64
CA PRO A 235 9.07 -0.96 -14.32
C PRO A 235 9.82 0.36 -14.23
N GLU A 236 10.15 0.96 -15.38
CA GLU A 236 10.59 2.34 -15.39
C GLU A 236 9.45 3.18 -14.81
N GLU A 237 9.79 4.07 -13.89
CA GLU A 237 8.88 5.14 -13.47
C GLU A 237 8.70 6.08 -14.67
N ARG A 238 7.88 5.66 -15.63
CA ARG A 238 7.53 6.51 -16.77
C ARG A 238 6.65 7.61 -16.23
N VAL A 239 7.19 8.81 -16.16
CA VAL A 239 6.37 10.02 -16.24
C VAL A 239 5.48 9.83 -17.47
N LEU A 240 4.17 9.78 -17.27
CA LEU A 240 3.19 9.69 -18.35
C LEU A 240 3.49 10.83 -19.34
N GLN A 241 4.25 10.54 -20.39
CA GLN A 241 4.29 11.40 -21.54
C GLN A 241 2.93 11.25 -22.20
N THR A 242 2.08 12.23 -21.96
CA THR A 242 0.87 12.43 -22.75
C THR A 242 1.29 12.39 -24.21
N ASN A 243 0.85 11.33 -24.90
CA ASN A 243 0.92 11.33 -26.36
C ASN A 243 -0.03 12.42 -26.85
N GLU A 244 0.51 13.62 -27.04
CA GLU A 244 -0.09 14.57 -27.93
C GLU A 244 0.01 14.01 -29.35
N ARG A 245 -1.10 13.50 -29.86
CA ARG A 245 -1.38 13.34 -31.27
C ARG A 245 -2.53 14.23 -31.66
#